data_bc458be510044ed2e058d58fd71a094d
#
_entry.id   bc458be510044ed2e058d58fd71a094d
#
_cell.length_a   1.000
_cell.length_b   1.000
_cell.length_c   1.000
_cell.angle_alpha   90.00
_cell.angle_beta   90.00
_cell.angle_gamma   90.00
#
_symmetry.space_group_name_H-M   'P 1'
#
loop_
_entity.id
_entity.type
_entity.pdbx_description
1 polymer ?
#
loop_
_entity_poly.entity_id
_entity_poly.type
_entity_poly.pdbx_seq_one_letter_code
_entity_poly.pdbx_strand_id
1 'polypeptide(L)'
;PFIVICDNIEDPHNLGAIIRTAEAAGAHGVIIPKRRGVGLTATVAKTSAGAVEYMPVVRVANIVSCIDELKEQGFWIFCADMDGETWCQADMKGKIGVVVGSEGFGVSRLTKEHCDFVVSLPMKGHVNSLNASVAAGIIIYEAVRQRNDIRAK
;
A
#
# COMPACT_ATOMS: atom_id res chain seq x y z
N PRO A 1 -13.38 -0.25 6.51
CA PRO A 1 -12.56 0.65 5.69
C PRO A 1 -11.21 0.04 5.33
N PHE A 2 -10.75 0.33 4.12
CA PHE A 2 -9.51 -0.18 3.57
C PHE A 2 -8.74 0.99 2.96
N ILE A 3 -7.53 1.26 3.46
CA ILE A 3 -6.71 2.40 3.07
C ILE A 3 -5.35 1.91 2.59
N VAL A 4 -4.84 2.53 1.53
CA VAL A 4 -3.49 2.28 1.03
C VAL A 4 -2.60 3.47 1.43
N ILE A 5 -1.46 3.19 2.02
CA ILE A 5 -0.52 4.20 2.51
C ILE A 5 0.79 4.04 1.76
N CYS A 6 1.21 5.10 1.08
CA CYS A 6 2.46 5.09 0.31
C CYS A 6 3.57 5.72 1.14
N ASP A 7 4.61 4.95 1.39
CA ASP A 7 5.80 5.43 2.10
C ASP A 7 6.94 5.59 1.09
N ASN A 8 7.29 6.82 0.78
CA ASN A 8 8.44 7.12 -0.07
C ASN A 8 8.34 6.59 -1.52
N ILE A 9 7.18 6.65 -2.14
CA ILE A 9 7.03 6.33 -3.56
C ILE A 9 7.41 7.57 -4.37
N GLU A 10 8.56 7.53 -5.03
CA GLU A 10 9.11 8.66 -5.77
C GLU A 10 8.79 8.63 -7.26
N ASP A 11 8.58 7.45 -7.82
CA ASP A 11 8.29 7.28 -9.24
C ASP A 11 6.81 7.55 -9.52
N PRO A 12 6.48 8.54 -10.37
CA PRO A 12 5.08 8.85 -10.69
C PRO A 12 4.35 7.70 -11.40
N HIS A 13 5.06 6.84 -12.13
CA HIS A 13 4.44 5.67 -12.74
C HIS A 13 4.00 4.66 -11.68
N ASN A 14 4.81 4.44 -10.67
CA ASN A 14 4.45 3.56 -9.55
C ASN A 14 3.27 4.13 -8.76
N LEU A 15 3.30 5.41 -8.44
CA LEU A 15 2.19 6.03 -7.70
C LEU A 15 0.89 5.96 -8.49
N GLY A 16 0.94 6.27 -9.78
CA GLY A 16 -0.24 6.18 -10.65
C GLY A 16 -0.80 4.76 -10.70
N ALA A 17 0.07 3.76 -10.85
CA ALA A 17 -0.35 2.35 -10.87
C ALA A 17 -0.95 1.91 -9.54
N ILE A 18 -0.40 2.37 -8.42
CA ILE A 18 -0.93 2.07 -7.08
C ILE A 18 -2.33 2.68 -6.91
N ILE A 19 -2.52 3.94 -7.31
CA ILE A 19 -3.83 4.60 -7.23
C ILE A 19 -4.85 3.85 -8.10
N ARG A 20 -4.47 3.48 -9.30
CA ARG A 20 -5.33 2.70 -10.19
C ARG A 20 -5.75 1.37 -9.58
N THR A 21 -4.82 0.65 -8.99
CA THR A 21 -5.09 -0.63 -8.33
C THR A 21 -5.96 -0.44 -7.09
N ALA A 22 -5.68 0.57 -6.29
CA ALA A 22 -6.47 0.87 -5.09
C ALA A 22 -7.93 1.20 -5.45
N GLU A 23 -8.14 1.97 -6.51
CA GLU A 23 -9.49 2.30 -7.00
C GLU A 23 -10.20 1.03 -7.49
N ALA A 24 -9.54 0.23 -8.31
CA ALA A 24 -10.11 -1.02 -8.82
C ALA A 24 -10.45 -2.01 -7.70
N ALA A 25 -9.65 -2.01 -6.63
CA ALA A 25 -9.84 -2.89 -5.48
C ALA A 25 -10.92 -2.41 -4.52
N GLY A 26 -11.46 -1.22 -4.70
CA GLY A 26 -12.47 -0.65 -3.81
C GLY A 26 -11.90 -0.09 -2.51
N ALA A 27 -10.64 0.31 -2.49
CA ALA A 27 -10.07 1.00 -1.35
C ALA A 27 -10.78 2.33 -1.12
N HIS A 28 -10.79 2.79 0.11
CA HIS A 28 -11.51 4.00 0.50
C HIS A 28 -10.65 5.26 0.40
N GLY A 29 -9.34 5.11 0.29
CA GLY A 29 -8.43 6.24 0.15
C GLY A 29 -7.00 5.80 -0.02
N VAL A 30 -6.19 6.72 -0.53
CA VAL A 30 -4.74 6.56 -0.64
C VAL A 30 -4.09 7.72 0.10
N ILE A 31 -3.12 7.42 0.96
CA ILE A 31 -2.39 8.42 1.72
C ILE A 31 -0.97 8.51 1.18
N ILE A 32 -0.53 9.73 0.90
CA ILE A 32 0.83 10.01 0.43
C ILE A 32 1.47 11.12 1.29
N PRO A 33 2.80 11.16 1.38
CA PRO A 33 3.46 12.26 2.10
C PRO A 33 3.39 13.57 1.32
N LYS A 34 3.34 14.70 2.02
CA LYS A 34 3.43 16.03 1.40
C LYS A 34 4.83 16.30 0.86
N ARG A 35 5.83 15.78 1.54
CA ARG A 35 7.24 15.90 1.18
C ARG A 35 7.83 14.53 1.00
N ARG A 36 8.88 14.41 0.21
CA ARG A 36 9.50 13.14 -0.19
C ARG A 36 8.49 12.30 -0.96
N GLY A 37 8.90 11.82 -2.07
CA GLY A 37 8.05 11.12 -2.99
C GLY A 37 7.41 12.07 -3.99
N VAL A 38 6.64 11.50 -4.87
CA VAL A 38 5.99 12.24 -5.96
C VAL A 38 4.60 12.72 -5.51
N GLY A 39 4.23 13.92 -5.96
CA GLY A 39 2.88 14.44 -5.75
C GLY A 39 1.93 14.04 -6.87
N LEU A 40 0.75 14.65 -6.87
CA LEU A 40 -0.27 14.42 -7.89
C LEU A 40 0.05 15.24 -9.14
N THR A 41 0.87 14.69 -10.01
CA THR A 41 1.31 15.31 -11.26
C THR A 41 0.44 14.86 -12.43
N ALA A 42 0.62 15.52 -13.59
CA ALA A 42 -0.02 15.07 -14.83
C ALA A 42 0.37 13.63 -15.19
N THR A 43 1.63 13.23 -14.92
CA THR A 43 2.09 11.87 -15.14
C THR A 43 1.32 10.88 -14.27
N VAL A 44 1.09 11.21 -13.00
CA VAL A 44 0.30 10.36 -12.09
C VAL A 44 -1.14 10.25 -12.58
N ALA A 45 -1.76 11.35 -13.01
CA ALA A 45 -3.11 11.32 -13.57
C ALA A 45 -3.18 10.37 -14.77
N LYS A 46 -2.19 10.43 -15.66
CA LYS A 46 -2.12 9.59 -16.85
C LYS A 46 -1.89 8.10 -16.49
N THR A 47 -0.91 7.81 -15.66
CA THR A 47 -0.56 6.43 -15.30
C THR A 47 -1.62 5.77 -14.41
N SER A 48 -2.40 6.54 -13.69
CA SER A 48 -3.55 6.03 -12.94
C SER A 48 -4.77 5.75 -13.82
N ALA A 49 -4.69 6.04 -15.13
CA ALA A 49 -5.81 5.92 -16.08
C ALA A 49 -7.04 6.71 -15.61
N GLY A 50 -6.81 7.87 -14.99
CA GLY A 50 -7.86 8.72 -14.47
C GLY A 50 -8.43 8.33 -13.12
N ALA A 51 -7.92 7.26 -12.50
CA ALA A 51 -8.42 6.80 -11.19
C ALA A 51 -8.28 7.87 -10.10
N VAL A 52 -7.32 8.77 -10.24
CA VAL A 52 -7.12 9.89 -9.31
C VAL A 52 -8.36 10.79 -9.19
N GLU A 53 -9.22 10.81 -10.20
CA GLU A 53 -10.47 11.58 -10.17
C GLU A 53 -11.54 10.94 -9.27
N TYR A 54 -11.43 9.65 -9.00
CA TYR A 54 -12.42 8.88 -8.23
C TYR A 54 -11.91 8.44 -6.86
N MET A 55 -10.60 8.41 -6.68
CA MET A 55 -9.98 7.92 -5.44
C MET A 55 -9.55 9.12 -4.59
N PRO A 56 -10.07 9.25 -3.36
CA PRO A 56 -9.54 10.26 -2.44
C PRO A 56 -8.05 10.00 -2.17
N VAL A 57 -7.22 10.96 -2.50
CA VAL A 57 -5.79 10.93 -2.22
C VAL A 57 -5.47 12.04 -1.24
N VAL A 58 -5.02 11.66 -0.04
CA VAL A 58 -4.75 12.60 1.04
C VAL A 58 -3.24 12.72 1.24
N ARG A 59 -2.76 13.96 1.29
CA ARG A 59 -1.36 14.24 1.58
C ARG A 59 -1.19 14.57 3.05
N VAL A 60 -0.24 13.92 3.70
CA VAL A 60 0.02 14.10 5.13
C VAL A 60 1.46 14.58 5.35
N ALA A 61 1.65 15.36 6.40
CA ALA A 61 2.98 15.87 6.73
C ALA A 61 3.90 14.78 7.26
N ASN A 62 3.36 13.77 7.94
CA ASN A 62 4.12 12.71 8.58
C ASN A 62 3.35 11.39 8.50
N ILE A 63 3.91 10.42 7.78
CA ILE A 63 3.29 9.11 7.60
C ILE A 63 3.20 8.35 8.93
N VAL A 64 4.23 8.40 9.76
CA VAL A 64 4.23 7.69 11.06
C VAL A 64 3.13 8.22 11.97
N SER A 65 3.00 9.54 12.06
CA SER A 65 1.92 10.15 12.87
C SER A 65 0.54 9.76 12.34
N CYS A 66 0.39 9.73 11.01
CA CYS A 66 -0.86 9.31 10.38
C CYS A 66 -1.19 7.85 10.71
N ILE A 67 -0.20 6.97 10.66
CA ILE A 67 -0.37 5.56 11.05
C ILE A 67 -0.83 5.46 12.51
N ASP A 68 -0.20 6.19 13.41
CA ASP A 68 -0.57 6.16 14.82
C ASP A 68 -2.01 6.64 15.04
N GLU A 69 -2.43 7.69 14.34
CA GLU A 69 -3.82 8.16 14.39
C GLU A 69 -4.81 7.12 13.89
N LEU A 70 -4.48 6.43 12.80
CA LEU A 70 -5.32 5.37 12.27
C LEU A 70 -5.43 4.21 13.26
N LYS A 71 -4.34 3.83 13.90
CA LYS A 71 -4.34 2.77 14.92
C LYS A 71 -5.24 3.14 16.11
N GLU A 72 -5.22 4.39 16.53
CA GLU A 72 -6.10 4.88 17.59
C GLU A 72 -7.58 4.77 17.20
N GLN A 73 -7.87 4.83 15.90
CA GLN A 73 -9.24 4.68 15.38
C GLN A 73 -9.60 3.22 15.10
N GLY A 74 -8.76 2.29 15.48
CA GLY A 74 -9.04 0.86 15.35
C GLY A 74 -8.57 0.22 14.06
N PHE A 75 -7.72 0.88 13.27
CA PHE A 75 -7.13 0.29 12.08
C PHE A 75 -5.97 -0.63 12.45
N TRP A 76 -5.88 -1.76 11.75
CA TRP A 76 -4.73 -2.65 11.78
C TRP A 76 -3.84 -2.31 10.58
N ILE A 77 -2.57 -2.06 10.82
CA ILE A 77 -1.65 -1.56 9.78
C ILE A 77 -0.68 -2.66 9.38
N PHE A 78 -0.70 -2.99 8.10
CA PHE A 78 0.16 -3.99 7.48
C PHE A 78 1.20 -3.29 6.62
N CYS A 79 2.43 -3.73 6.63
CA CYS A 79 3.40 -3.27 5.65
C CYS A 79 4.03 -4.45 4.90
N ALA A 80 4.39 -4.19 3.65
CA ALA A 80 5.04 -5.17 2.79
C ALA A 80 6.55 -5.03 2.94
N ASP A 81 7.24 -6.10 3.32
CA ASP A 81 8.68 -6.15 3.42
C ASP A 81 9.16 -7.58 3.20
N MET A 82 10.47 -7.78 3.10
CA MET A 82 11.07 -9.08 2.84
C MET A 82 10.97 -10.03 4.04
N ASP A 83 11.01 -9.50 5.25
CA ASP A 83 11.09 -10.27 6.50
C ASP A 83 9.75 -10.29 7.21
N GLY A 84 8.77 -10.91 6.61
CA GLY A 84 7.44 -10.90 7.20
C GLY A 84 6.76 -12.24 7.18
N GLU A 85 5.57 -12.26 7.76
CA GLU A 85 4.63 -13.35 7.65
C GLU A 85 4.25 -13.55 6.19
N THR A 86 3.95 -14.78 5.78
CA THR A 86 3.50 -15.04 4.42
C THR A 86 2.24 -14.21 4.12
N TRP A 87 2.27 -13.51 3.00
CA TRP A 87 1.26 -12.52 2.60
C TRP A 87 -0.19 -13.01 2.69
N CYS A 88 -0.43 -14.28 2.43
CA CYS A 88 -1.79 -14.83 2.42
C CYS A 88 -2.24 -15.38 3.78
N GLN A 89 -1.39 -15.38 4.79
CA GLN A 89 -1.72 -15.86 6.14
C GLN A 89 -2.19 -14.76 7.09
N ALA A 90 -1.94 -13.50 6.76
CA ALA A 90 -2.38 -12.38 7.58
C ALA A 90 -3.89 -12.16 7.42
N ASP A 91 -4.57 -11.81 8.51
CA ASP A 91 -6.01 -11.47 8.47
C ASP A 91 -6.17 -10.00 8.05
N MET A 92 -6.62 -9.79 6.82
CA MET A 92 -6.78 -8.47 6.23
C MET A 92 -8.25 -8.03 6.12
N LYS A 93 -9.10 -8.58 6.97
CA LYS A 93 -10.49 -8.15 7.08
C LYS A 93 -10.62 -7.00 8.10
N GLY A 94 -11.73 -6.28 8.04
CA GLY A 94 -11.99 -5.18 8.98
C GLY A 94 -11.40 -3.85 8.55
N LYS A 95 -11.02 -3.03 9.53
CA LYS A 95 -10.41 -1.72 9.29
C LYS A 95 -8.90 -1.91 9.11
N ILE A 96 -8.42 -1.78 7.89
CA ILE A 96 -7.00 -2.01 7.61
C ILE A 96 -6.37 -0.88 6.81
N GLY A 97 -5.08 -0.69 7.04
CA GLY A 97 -4.21 0.12 6.20
C GLY A 97 -3.07 -0.75 5.70
N VAL A 98 -2.77 -0.65 4.42
CA VAL A 98 -1.66 -1.36 3.78
C VAL A 98 -0.60 -0.35 3.38
N VAL A 99 0.59 -0.47 3.97
CA VAL A 99 1.71 0.42 3.69
C VAL A 99 2.59 -0.22 2.63
N VAL A 100 2.84 0.51 1.55
CA VAL A 100 3.72 0.09 0.48
C VAL A 100 4.89 1.06 0.36
N GLY A 101 6.08 0.55 0.12
CA GLY A 101 7.30 1.33 0.05
C GLY A 101 7.93 1.27 -1.33
N SER A 102 9.06 1.96 -1.48
CA SER A 102 9.79 2.01 -2.73
C SER A 102 10.46 0.69 -3.06
N GLU A 103 10.69 0.49 -4.35
CA GLU A 103 11.46 -0.65 -4.84
C GLU A 103 12.90 -0.56 -4.32
N GLY A 104 13.43 -1.67 -3.84
CA GLY A 104 14.79 -1.77 -3.33
C GLY A 104 14.94 -1.38 -1.87
N PHE A 105 14.33 -0.28 -1.43
CA PHE A 105 14.43 0.17 -0.04
C PHE A 105 13.22 -0.28 0.80
N GLY A 106 12.09 -0.59 0.15
CA GLY A 106 10.90 -1.00 0.86
C GLY A 106 10.31 0.13 1.71
N VAL A 107 9.65 -0.26 2.78
CA VAL A 107 9.08 0.67 3.77
C VAL A 107 10.21 1.13 4.69
N SER A 108 10.23 2.42 5.04
CA SER A 108 11.26 2.94 5.93
C SER A 108 11.21 2.24 7.29
N ARG A 109 12.36 2.16 7.96
CA ARG A 109 12.48 1.46 9.24
C ARG A 109 11.50 2.00 10.29
N LEU A 110 11.42 3.32 10.41
CA LEU A 110 10.54 3.94 11.40
C LEU A 110 9.07 3.65 11.11
N THR A 111 8.67 3.74 9.85
CA THR A 111 7.31 3.40 9.45
C THR A 111 7.00 1.94 9.76
N LYS A 112 7.92 1.03 9.44
CA LYS A 112 7.76 -0.40 9.69
C LYS A 112 7.58 -0.70 11.19
N GLU A 113 8.33 -0.01 12.05
CA GLU A 113 8.23 -0.19 13.50
C GLU A 113 6.85 0.20 14.04
N HIS A 114 6.14 1.10 13.38
CA HIS A 114 4.80 1.54 13.79
C HIS A 114 3.68 0.69 13.18
N CYS A 115 3.99 -0.18 12.22
CA CYS A 115 3.01 -1.10 11.67
C CYS A 115 2.72 -2.25 12.63
N ASP A 116 1.52 -2.80 12.56
CA ASP A 116 1.13 -3.94 13.41
C ASP A 116 1.67 -5.26 12.88
N PHE A 117 1.70 -5.42 11.56
CA PHE A 117 2.12 -6.65 10.91
C PHE A 117 3.00 -6.38 9.71
N VAL A 118 3.95 -7.26 9.47
CA VAL A 118 4.78 -7.24 8.28
C VAL A 118 4.44 -8.47 7.46
N VAL A 119 4.13 -8.28 6.18
CA VAL A 119 3.81 -9.36 5.26
C VAL A 119 4.85 -9.42 4.15
N SER A 120 5.17 -10.62 3.70
CA SER A 120 6.18 -10.84 2.67
C SER A 120 5.64 -11.67 1.53
N LEU A 121 6.16 -11.41 0.33
CA LEU A 121 5.89 -12.21 -0.86
C LEU A 121 7.06 -13.16 -1.08
N PRO A 122 6.80 -14.45 -1.38
CA PRO A 122 7.88 -15.39 -1.62
C PRO A 122 8.63 -15.06 -2.91
N MET A 123 9.96 -15.03 -2.82
CA MET A 123 10.84 -14.77 -3.95
C MET A 123 11.60 -16.05 -4.27
N LYS A 124 11.32 -16.66 -5.39
CA LYS A 124 11.88 -17.97 -5.79
C LYS A 124 12.99 -17.86 -6.84
N GLY A 125 13.21 -16.67 -7.37
CA GLY A 125 14.23 -16.43 -8.39
C GLY A 125 15.49 -15.80 -7.80
N HIS A 126 16.33 -15.26 -8.69
CA HIS A 126 17.58 -14.59 -8.30
C HIS A 126 17.37 -13.12 -7.91
N VAL A 127 16.33 -12.48 -8.45
CA VAL A 127 15.98 -11.11 -8.10
C VAL A 127 15.26 -11.15 -6.74
N ASN A 128 15.60 -10.25 -5.85
CA ASN A 128 15.13 -10.27 -4.46
C ASN A 128 14.01 -9.28 -4.15
N SER A 129 13.48 -8.57 -5.15
CA SER A 129 12.37 -7.66 -4.96
C SER A 129 11.52 -7.57 -6.23
N LEU A 130 10.25 -7.21 -6.07
CA LEU A 130 9.35 -6.89 -7.16
C LEU A 130 9.26 -5.38 -7.33
N ASN A 131 8.84 -4.93 -8.50
CA ASN A 131 8.45 -3.54 -8.70
C ASN A 131 7.44 -3.13 -7.63
N ALA A 132 7.56 -1.91 -7.12
CA ALA A 132 6.75 -1.43 -5.99
C ALA A 132 5.25 -1.53 -6.27
N SER A 133 4.80 -1.12 -7.46
CA SER A 133 3.37 -1.17 -7.79
C SER A 133 2.87 -2.59 -7.98
N VAL A 134 3.71 -3.50 -8.47
CA VAL A 134 3.37 -4.92 -8.62
C VAL A 134 3.21 -5.56 -7.24
N ALA A 135 4.16 -5.36 -6.34
CA ALA A 135 4.08 -5.87 -4.97
C ALA A 135 2.84 -5.33 -4.26
N ALA A 136 2.60 -4.03 -4.39
CA ALA A 136 1.41 -3.39 -3.82
C ALA A 136 0.12 -4.03 -4.35
N GLY A 137 0.06 -4.26 -5.66
CA GLY A 137 -1.12 -4.87 -6.29
C GLY A 137 -1.42 -6.27 -5.76
N ILE A 138 -0.40 -7.08 -5.57
CA ILE A 138 -0.58 -8.43 -5.03
C ILE A 138 -1.18 -8.39 -3.63
N ILE A 139 -0.64 -7.55 -2.75
CA ILE A 139 -1.10 -7.45 -1.37
C ILE A 139 -2.48 -6.81 -1.29
N ILE A 140 -2.74 -5.77 -2.08
CA ILE A 140 -4.06 -5.12 -2.15
C ILE A 140 -5.12 -6.15 -2.56
N TYR A 141 -4.84 -6.98 -3.56
CA TYR A 141 -5.81 -7.98 -4.02
C TYR A 141 -5.91 -9.20 -3.10
N GLU A 142 -4.92 -9.48 -2.28
CA GLU A 142 -5.12 -10.44 -1.21
C GLU A 142 -6.14 -9.93 -0.19
N ALA A 143 -6.09 -8.64 0.14
CA ALA A 143 -7.12 -8.02 0.97
C ALA A 143 -8.51 -8.12 0.32
N VAL A 144 -8.60 -7.87 -0.99
CA VAL A 144 -9.86 -8.02 -1.74
C VAL A 144 -10.38 -9.46 -1.66
N ARG A 145 -9.49 -10.44 -1.87
CA ARG A 145 -9.87 -11.86 -1.80
C ARG A 145 -10.49 -12.20 -0.45
N GLN A 146 -9.85 -11.79 0.62
CA GLN A 146 -10.33 -12.07 1.97
C GLN A 146 -11.64 -11.34 2.28
N ARG A 147 -11.72 -10.06 1.93
CA ARG A 147 -12.88 -9.21 2.24
C ARG A 147 -14.12 -9.62 1.47
N ASN A 148 -13.96 -10.17 0.29
CA ASN A 148 -15.06 -10.65 -0.56
C ASN A 148 -15.29 -12.17 -0.43
N ASP A 149 -14.58 -12.83 0.48
CA ASP A 149 -14.68 -14.27 0.73
C ASP A 149 -14.47 -15.12 -0.53
N ILE A 150 -13.57 -14.68 -1.40
CA ILE A 150 -13.22 -15.40 -2.62
C ILE A 150 -12.30 -16.58 -2.27
N ARG A 151 -12.68 -17.78 -2.66
CA ARG A 151 -11.94 -18.99 -2.35
C ARG A 151 -11.61 -19.78 -3.62
N ALA A 152 -10.52 -20.53 -3.57
CA ALA A 152 -10.20 -21.49 -4.61
C ALA A 152 -11.26 -22.59 -4.64
N LYS A 153 -11.62 -23.00 -5.85
CA LYS A 153 -12.57 -24.11 -6.05
C LYS A 153 -11.85 -25.46 -6.09
#